data_4307012394641e0d47647ba3d1b02ac9
#
_entry.id   4307012394641e0d47647ba3d1b02ac9
#
_cell.length_a   1.000
_cell.length_b   1.000
_cell.length_c   1.000
_cell.angle_alpha   90.00
_cell.angle_beta   90.00
_cell.angle_gamma   90.00
#
_symmetry.space_group_name_H-M   'P 1'
#
loop_
_entity.id
_entity.type
_entity.pdbx_description
1 polymer ?
#
loop_
_entity_poly.entity_id
_entity_poly.type
_entity_poly.pdbx_seq_one_letter_code
_entity_poly.pdbx_strand_id
1 'polypeptide(L)'
;DADALVDTAPLRSPRGLRILVLRGEGGSERWIERLRRGGALVQTCELYRREPVEPPDASLAALRAMLDDGPAPVFVFTQVDAVARLEALLARASLAAAAHAAPALAIHERIAAALRRAGWARVRTIAPGEPALAAALELAPDSSSSHSV
;
A
#
# COMPACT_ATOMS: atom_id res chain seq x y z
N ASP A 1 6.30 9.24 -6.05
CA ASP A 1 5.16 10.07 -5.68
C ASP A 1 4.93 11.13 -6.76
N ALA A 2 3.66 11.37 -7.16
CA ALA A 2 3.33 12.34 -8.21
C ALA A 2 3.73 13.78 -7.82
N ASP A 3 3.75 14.10 -6.55
CA ASP A 3 4.21 15.40 -6.05
C ASP A 3 5.72 15.60 -6.28
N ALA A 4 6.52 14.54 -6.15
CA ALA A 4 7.95 14.59 -6.42
C ALA A 4 8.26 14.74 -7.92
N LEU A 5 7.38 14.25 -8.79
CA LEU A 5 7.54 14.34 -10.24
C LEU A 5 7.61 15.80 -10.72
N VAL A 6 6.85 16.70 -10.08
CA VAL A 6 6.80 18.12 -10.46
C VAL A 6 8.12 18.85 -10.20
N ASP A 7 8.97 18.30 -9.33
CA ASP A 7 10.28 18.86 -9.02
C ASP A 7 11.40 18.37 -9.96
N THR A 8 11.06 17.47 -10.89
CA THR A 8 12.01 16.97 -11.90
C THR A 8 11.93 17.77 -13.21
N ALA A 9 13.02 17.81 -13.97
CA ALA A 9 12.99 18.37 -15.31
C ALA A 9 12.21 17.43 -16.27
N PRO A 10 11.41 17.97 -17.24
CA PRO A 10 11.17 19.38 -17.51
C PRO A 10 10.06 20.04 -16.66
N LEU A 11 9.39 19.30 -15.77
CA LEU A 11 8.17 19.75 -15.07
C LEU A 11 8.44 20.85 -14.03
N ARG A 12 9.71 21.01 -13.58
CA ARG A 12 10.12 22.10 -12.69
C ARG A 12 9.88 23.49 -13.31
N SER A 13 9.94 23.61 -14.63
CA SER A 13 9.71 24.87 -15.37
C SER A 13 8.60 24.65 -16.40
N PRO A 14 7.34 24.50 -15.97
CA PRO A 14 6.27 23.98 -16.81
C PRO A 14 5.64 25.00 -17.76
N ARG A 15 6.07 26.27 -17.74
CA ARG A 15 5.50 27.34 -18.56
C ARG A 15 5.53 26.97 -20.06
N GLY A 16 4.35 27.03 -20.70
CA GLY A 16 4.19 26.74 -22.12
C GLY A 16 4.14 25.25 -22.46
N LEU A 17 4.34 24.36 -21.50
CA LEU A 17 4.20 22.92 -21.75
C LEU A 17 2.72 22.54 -21.93
N ARG A 18 2.47 21.64 -22.87
CA ARG A 18 1.17 20.94 -23.01
C ARG A 18 1.31 19.55 -22.41
N ILE A 19 0.53 19.27 -21.38
CA ILE A 19 0.64 18.03 -20.59
C ILE A 19 -0.70 17.31 -20.63
N LEU A 20 -0.70 16.05 -21.07
CA LEU A 20 -1.83 15.14 -20.95
C LEU A 20 -1.54 14.15 -19.81
N VAL A 21 -2.40 14.16 -18.79
CA VAL A 21 -2.32 13.24 -17.66
C VAL A 21 -3.33 12.12 -17.85
N LEU A 22 -2.81 10.91 -18.06
CA LEU A 22 -3.63 9.69 -18.11
C LEU A 22 -3.66 9.08 -16.71
N ARG A 23 -4.85 8.91 -16.12
CA ARG A 23 -4.97 8.46 -14.72
C ARG A 23 -6.22 7.62 -14.48
N GLY A 24 -6.31 7.03 -13.29
CA GLY A 24 -7.56 6.48 -12.76
C GLY A 24 -8.46 7.58 -12.21
N GLU A 25 -9.75 7.30 -12.11
CA GLU A 25 -10.74 8.17 -11.47
C GLU A 25 -10.34 8.47 -10.01
N GLY A 26 -10.49 9.69 -9.61
CA GLY A 26 -10.09 10.19 -8.29
C GLY A 26 -8.58 10.19 -8.11
N GLY A 27 -7.98 11.05 -7.56
CA GLY A 27 -6.53 11.15 -7.35
C GLY A 27 -6.17 12.56 -6.91
N SER A 28 -4.95 12.77 -6.47
CA SER A 28 -4.51 14.09 -6.04
C SER A 28 -4.51 15.07 -7.20
N GLU A 29 -5.25 16.18 -7.05
CA GLU A 29 -5.23 17.31 -7.99
C GLU A 29 -4.07 18.28 -7.69
N ARG A 30 -3.46 18.23 -6.51
CA ARG A 30 -2.48 19.21 -6.02
C ARG A 30 -1.31 19.43 -6.99
N TRP A 31 -0.71 18.37 -7.48
CA TRP A 31 0.42 18.45 -8.40
C TRP A 31 -0.01 18.96 -9.79
N ILE A 32 -1.24 18.64 -10.23
CA ILE A 32 -1.83 19.14 -11.49
C ILE A 32 -2.04 20.65 -11.39
N GLU A 33 -2.63 21.12 -10.29
CA GLU A 33 -2.82 22.55 -10.03
C GLU A 33 -1.49 23.31 -9.93
N ARG A 34 -0.47 22.67 -9.36
CA ARG A 34 0.88 23.25 -9.30
C ARG A 34 1.46 23.45 -10.70
N LEU A 35 1.29 22.50 -11.62
CA LEU A 35 1.70 22.62 -13.01
C LEU A 35 0.92 23.73 -13.74
N ARG A 36 -0.41 23.78 -13.56
CA ARG A 36 -1.25 24.84 -14.14
C ARG A 36 -0.84 26.23 -13.65
N ARG A 37 -0.62 26.40 -12.35
CA ARG A 37 -0.12 27.66 -11.78
C ARG A 37 1.26 28.04 -12.29
N GLY A 38 2.09 27.06 -12.64
CA GLY A 38 3.39 27.25 -13.28
C GLY A 38 3.32 27.62 -14.77
N GLY A 39 2.11 27.70 -15.35
CA GLY A 39 1.89 28.11 -16.74
C GLY A 39 1.84 26.96 -17.74
N ALA A 40 1.63 25.72 -17.31
CA ALA A 40 1.36 24.60 -18.20
C ALA A 40 -0.12 24.52 -18.60
N LEU A 41 -0.38 24.05 -19.82
CA LEU A 41 -1.71 23.63 -20.27
C LEU A 41 -1.87 22.15 -19.94
N VAL A 42 -2.62 21.84 -18.85
CA VAL A 42 -2.78 20.46 -18.37
C VAL A 42 -4.19 19.98 -18.64
N GLN A 43 -4.31 18.92 -19.41
CA GLN A 43 -5.53 18.13 -19.61
C GLN A 43 -5.41 16.81 -18.84
N THR A 44 -6.52 16.34 -18.31
CA THR A 44 -6.63 15.03 -17.63
C THR A 44 -7.56 14.11 -18.39
N CYS A 45 -7.21 12.85 -18.48
CA CYS A 45 -8.04 11.81 -19.07
C CYS A 45 -8.12 10.65 -18.05
N GLU A 46 -9.31 10.37 -17.56
CA GLU A 46 -9.56 9.25 -16.67
C GLU A 46 -9.84 8.01 -17.51
N LEU A 47 -8.94 7.01 -17.39
CA LEU A 47 -8.95 5.82 -18.21
C LEU A 47 -9.58 4.60 -17.51
N TYR A 48 -9.59 4.60 -16.17
CA TYR A 48 -10.11 3.49 -15.38
C TYR A 48 -10.61 3.95 -14.02
N ARG A 49 -11.51 3.15 -13.46
CA ARG A 49 -11.99 3.29 -12.08
C ARG A 49 -11.54 2.09 -11.26
N ARG A 50 -11.17 2.33 -10.01
CA ARG A 50 -10.87 1.27 -9.05
C ARG A 50 -12.12 1.01 -8.21
N GLU A 51 -12.70 -0.16 -8.37
CA GLU A 51 -13.83 -0.58 -7.56
C GLU A 51 -13.40 -1.59 -6.48
N PRO A 52 -13.97 -1.51 -5.28
CA PRO A 52 -13.79 -2.55 -4.29
C PRO A 52 -14.38 -3.86 -4.83
N VAL A 53 -13.59 -4.92 -4.75
CA VAL A 53 -14.06 -6.27 -5.07
C VAL A 53 -14.13 -7.04 -3.76
N GLU A 54 -15.27 -7.70 -3.50
CA GLU A 54 -15.38 -8.62 -2.38
C GLU A 54 -14.56 -9.87 -2.69
N PRO A 55 -13.65 -10.27 -1.77
CA PRO A 55 -12.88 -11.48 -1.97
C PRO A 55 -13.79 -12.71 -1.92
N PRO A 56 -13.49 -13.76 -2.70
CA PRO A 56 -14.19 -15.03 -2.58
C PRO A 56 -14.11 -15.61 -1.17
N ASP A 57 -15.15 -16.33 -0.74
CA ASP A 57 -15.19 -16.98 0.58
C ASP A 57 -13.98 -17.91 0.82
N ALA A 58 -13.51 -18.59 -0.22
CA ALA A 58 -12.31 -19.41 -0.18
C ALA A 58 -11.04 -18.62 0.22
N SER A 59 -10.93 -17.35 -0.22
CA SER A 59 -9.80 -16.49 0.15
C SER A 59 -9.86 -16.07 1.62
N LEU A 60 -11.06 -15.84 2.14
CA LEU A 60 -11.27 -15.55 3.57
C LEU A 60 -10.98 -16.77 4.44
N ALA A 61 -11.42 -17.96 4.01
CA ALA A 61 -11.13 -19.21 4.68
C ALA A 61 -9.62 -19.49 4.72
N ALA A 62 -8.91 -19.27 3.59
CA ALA A 62 -7.46 -19.41 3.54
C ALA A 62 -6.74 -18.41 4.46
N LEU A 63 -7.17 -17.14 4.49
CA LEU A 63 -6.60 -16.14 5.41
C LEU A 63 -6.81 -16.56 6.87
N ARG A 64 -8.01 -17.05 7.23
CA ARG A 64 -8.30 -17.55 8.57
C ARG A 64 -7.37 -18.71 8.93
N ALA A 65 -7.26 -19.72 8.08
CA ALA A 65 -6.36 -20.85 8.29
C ALA A 65 -4.90 -20.41 8.48
N MET A 66 -4.42 -19.46 7.70
CA MET A 66 -3.05 -18.91 7.84
C MET A 66 -2.83 -18.16 9.15
N LEU A 67 -3.88 -17.57 9.73
CA LEU A 67 -3.79 -16.86 11.02
C LEU A 67 -3.95 -17.80 12.21
N ASP A 68 -4.71 -18.89 12.07
CA ASP A 68 -5.01 -19.84 13.15
C ASP A 68 -3.95 -20.95 13.24
N ASP A 69 -3.36 -21.37 12.09
CA ASP A 69 -2.48 -22.53 12.01
C ASP A 69 -1.06 -22.16 11.57
N GLY A 70 -0.07 -22.56 12.33
CA GLY A 70 1.35 -22.47 11.96
C GLY A 70 1.99 -21.10 12.25
N PRO A 71 3.13 -20.80 11.58
CA PRO A 71 3.83 -19.54 11.77
C PRO A 71 3.00 -18.36 11.25
N ALA A 72 3.04 -17.23 11.98
CA ALA A 72 2.30 -16.04 11.62
C ALA A 72 2.65 -15.57 10.20
N PRO A 73 1.66 -15.32 9.32
CA PRO A 73 1.90 -14.84 7.98
C PRO A 73 2.52 -13.45 7.99
N VAL A 74 3.33 -13.13 6.99
CA VAL A 74 3.83 -11.77 6.77
C VAL A 74 2.92 -11.05 5.77
N PHE A 75 2.30 -9.96 6.20
CA PHE A 75 1.48 -9.12 5.33
C PHE A 75 2.36 -8.15 4.55
N VAL A 76 2.14 -8.04 3.23
CA VAL A 76 2.85 -7.10 2.36
C VAL A 76 1.87 -6.09 1.78
N PHE A 77 2.11 -4.81 2.02
CA PHE A 77 1.26 -3.71 1.55
C PHE A 77 1.98 -2.84 0.53
N THR A 78 1.41 -2.78 -0.67
CA THR A 78 1.92 -2.00 -1.80
C THR A 78 1.10 -0.73 -2.07
N GLN A 79 -0.07 -0.59 -1.45
CA GLN A 79 -0.99 0.54 -1.66
C GLN A 79 -1.63 0.96 -0.33
N VAL A 80 -1.76 2.27 -0.12
CA VAL A 80 -2.37 2.81 1.11
C VAL A 80 -3.87 2.48 1.21
N ASP A 81 -4.59 2.46 0.08
CA ASP A 81 -6.02 2.16 0.05
C ASP A 81 -6.33 0.70 0.42
N ALA A 82 -5.36 -0.20 0.21
CA ALA A 82 -5.48 -1.61 0.60
C ALA A 82 -5.61 -1.76 2.13
N VAL A 83 -5.03 -0.86 2.92
CA VAL A 83 -5.11 -0.90 4.39
C VAL A 83 -6.56 -0.76 4.84
N ALA A 84 -7.25 0.32 4.44
CA ALA A 84 -8.63 0.56 4.86
C ALA A 84 -9.59 -0.55 4.40
N ARG A 85 -9.36 -1.10 3.20
CA ARG A 85 -10.18 -2.21 2.67
C ARG A 85 -9.96 -3.50 3.45
N LEU A 86 -8.70 -3.83 3.76
CA LEU A 86 -8.39 -5.00 4.58
C LEU A 86 -8.97 -4.85 5.99
N GLU A 87 -8.86 -3.67 6.62
CA GLU A 87 -9.42 -3.41 7.94
C GLU A 87 -10.94 -3.69 7.98
N ALA A 88 -11.68 -3.19 7.00
CA ALA A 88 -13.11 -3.45 6.89
C ALA A 88 -13.42 -4.95 6.76
N LEU A 89 -12.60 -5.69 6.01
CA LEU A 89 -12.73 -7.12 5.83
C LEU A 89 -12.42 -7.88 7.13
N LEU A 90 -11.29 -7.56 7.78
CA LEU A 90 -10.85 -8.19 9.03
C LEU A 90 -11.86 -7.98 10.16
N ALA A 91 -12.46 -6.78 10.24
CA ALA A 91 -13.51 -6.48 11.21
C ALA A 91 -14.74 -7.36 11.02
N ARG A 92 -15.23 -7.48 9.78
CA ARG A 92 -16.39 -8.34 9.44
C ARG A 92 -16.11 -9.83 9.69
N ALA A 93 -14.88 -10.27 9.43
CA ALA A 93 -14.47 -11.66 9.63
C ALA A 93 -14.04 -11.98 11.07
N SER A 94 -14.00 -10.99 11.98
CA SER A 94 -13.47 -11.11 13.35
C SER A 94 -12.02 -11.58 13.41
N LEU A 95 -11.19 -11.16 12.44
CA LEU A 95 -9.78 -11.53 12.32
C LEU A 95 -8.80 -10.40 12.67
N ALA A 96 -9.30 -9.20 13.02
CA ALA A 96 -8.45 -8.02 13.21
C ALA A 96 -7.35 -8.23 14.25
N ALA A 97 -7.67 -8.79 15.41
CA ALA A 97 -6.69 -8.98 16.49
C ALA A 97 -5.54 -9.91 16.08
N ALA A 98 -5.86 -11.03 15.42
CA ALA A 98 -4.87 -11.99 14.93
C ALA A 98 -3.98 -11.37 13.82
N ALA A 99 -4.60 -10.66 12.88
CA ALA A 99 -3.88 -10.02 11.79
C ALA A 99 -2.94 -8.90 12.30
N HIS A 100 -3.41 -8.06 13.23
CA HIS A 100 -2.62 -6.94 13.78
C HIS A 100 -1.39 -7.39 14.58
N ALA A 101 -1.40 -8.60 15.12
CA ALA A 101 -0.26 -9.20 15.81
C ALA A 101 0.81 -9.72 14.83
N ALA A 102 0.43 -9.97 13.58
CA ALA A 102 1.33 -10.47 12.55
C ALA A 102 2.29 -9.38 12.01
N PRO A 103 3.45 -9.75 11.45
CA PRO A 103 4.35 -8.81 10.79
C PRO A 103 3.73 -8.19 9.54
N ALA A 104 3.93 -6.88 9.35
CA ALA A 104 3.51 -6.16 8.17
C ALA A 104 4.68 -5.41 7.51
N LEU A 105 4.87 -5.60 6.22
CA LEU A 105 5.83 -4.89 5.38
C LEU A 105 5.10 -3.84 4.54
N ALA A 106 5.60 -2.62 4.54
CA ALA A 106 5.07 -1.50 3.77
C ALA A 106 6.15 -0.95 2.83
N ILE A 107 5.87 -0.84 1.54
CA ILE A 107 6.85 -0.31 0.56
C ILE A 107 6.98 1.22 0.60
N HIS A 108 6.25 1.90 1.47
CA HIS A 108 6.29 3.36 1.62
C HIS A 108 5.84 3.78 3.01
N GLU A 109 6.43 4.85 3.56
CA GLU A 109 6.11 5.32 4.92
C GLU A 109 4.64 5.73 5.11
N ARG A 110 3.97 6.25 4.07
CA ARG A 110 2.52 6.55 4.12
C ARG A 110 1.68 5.31 4.40
N ILE A 111 2.09 4.15 3.86
CA ILE A 111 1.42 2.87 4.09
C ILE A 111 1.70 2.41 5.52
N ALA A 112 2.96 2.48 5.96
CA ALA A 112 3.35 2.13 7.32
C ALA A 112 2.62 2.98 8.37
N ALA A 113 2.51 4.28 8.14
CA ALA A 113 1.75 5.18 9.01
C ALA A 113 0.25 4.84 9.05
N ALA A 114 -0.34 4.42 7.93
CA ALA A 114 -1.74 3.97 7.89
C ALA A 114 -1.94 2.67 8.70
N LEU A 115 -1.04 1.71 8.56
CA LEU A 115 -1.06 0.45 9.32
C LEU A 115 -0.94 0.68 10.84
N ARG A 116 0.02 1.53 11.26
CA ARG A 116 0.19 1.86 12.69
C ARG A 116 -1.06 2.52 13.26
N ARG A 117 -1.70 3.44 12.52
CA ARG A 117 -2.98 4.05 12.93
C ARG A 117 -4.13 3.05 13.00
N ALA A 118 -4.11 2.01 12.18
CA ALA A 118 -5.09 0.92 12.21
C ALA A 118 -4.85 -0.09 13.36
N GLY A 119 -3.72 0.01 14.09
CA GLY A 119 -3.44 -0.84 15.25
C GLY A 119 -2.45 -1.98 14.99
N TRP A 120 -1.78 -2.01 13.83
CA TRP A 120 -0.75 -3.01 13.55
C TRP A 120 0.48 -2.78 14.42
N ALA A 121 0.87 -3.81 15.18
CA ALA A 121 1.95 -3.71 16.16
C ALA A 121 3.35 -3.83 15.53
N ARG A 122 3.49 -4.63 14.46
CA ARG A 122 4.79 -5.02 13.89
C ARG A 122 4.91 -4.54 12.45
N VAL A 123 5.06 -3.22 12.25
CA VAL A 123 5.14 -2.59 10.92
C VAL A 123 6.57 -2.18 10.59
N ARG A 124 7.11 -2.69 9.47
CA ARG A 124 8.40 -2.32 8.91
C ARG A 124 8.24 -1.70 7.52
N THR A 125 8.87 -0.55 7.30
CA THR A 125 8.98 0.06 5.98
C THR A 125 10.17 -0.54 5.24
N ILE A 126 9.97 -0.93 3.98
CA ILE A 126 11.00 -1.44 3.08
C ILE A 126 11.05 -0.59 1.81
N ALA A 127 12.17 -0.64 1.09
CA ALA A 127 12.23 -0.04 -0.23
C ALA A 127 11.28 -0.77 -1.21
N PRO A 128 10.74 -0.09 -2.22
CA PRO A 128 9.95 -0.76 -3.24
C PRO A 128 10.83 -1.66 -4.12
N GLY A 129 10.25 -2.77 -4.59
CA GLY A 129 10.89 -3.70 -5.51
C GLY A 129 11.17 -5.07 -4.91
N GLU A 130 11.32 -6.04 -5.80
CA GLU A 130 11.48 -7.46 -5.46
C GLU A 130 12.73 -7.73 -4.60
N PRO A 131 13.92 -7.16 -4.87
CA PRO A 131 15.11 -7.44 -4.05
C PRO A 131 14.95 -7.01 -2.59
N ALA A 132 14.30 -5.87 -2.34
CA ALA A 132 14.07 -5.38 -0.99
C ALA A 132 13.04 -6.24 -0.24
N LEU A 133 12.02 -6.74 -0.96
CA LEU A 133 11.04 -7.65 -0.39
C LEU A 133 11.68 -8.98 -0.04
N ALA A 134 12.46 -9.58 -0.94
CA ALA A 134 13.17 -10.84 -0.70
C ALA A 134 14.06 -10.75 0.54
N ALA A 135 14.92 -9.72 0.61
CA ALA A 135 15.79 -9.49 1.76
C ALA A 135 14.99 -9.27 3.07
N ALA A 136 13.82 -8.64 2.99
CA ALA A 136 12.97 -8.42 4.15
C ALA A 136 12.31 -9.71 4.67
N LEU A 137 11.99 -10.63 3.78
CA LEU A 137 11.40 -11.94 4.13
C LEU A 137 12.46 -12.91 4.68
N GLU A 138 13.68 -12.89 4.17
CA GLU A 138 14.79 -13.68 4.71
C GLU A 138 15.18 -13.27 6.15
N LEU A 139 14.99 -12.00 6.50
CA LEU A 139 15.26 -11.48 7.85
C LEU A 139 14.05 -11.63 8.80
N ALA A 140 12.92 -12.17 8.34
CA ALA A 140 11.81 -12.50 9.23
C ALA A 140 12.24 -13.65 10.14
N PRO A 141 12.16 -13.52 11.48
CA PRO A 141 12.59 -14.58 12.38
C PRO A 141 11.74 -15.83 12.12
N ASP A 142 12.40 -16.92 11.84
CA ASP A 142 11.81 -18.26 11.85
C ASP A 142 11.10 -18.46 13.19
N SER A 143 9.79 -18.62 13.16
CA SER A 143 8.98 -18.96 14.35
C SER A 143 9.15 -20.42 14.78
N SER A 144 10.23 -21.09 14.35
CA SER A 144 10.50 -22.49 14.64
C SER A 144 11.37 -22.74 15.86
N SER A 145 11.64 -21.75 16.73
CA SER A 145 12.46 -21.95 17.93
C SER A 145 11.68 -21.78 19.22
N SER A 146 10.72 -22.64 19.49
CA SER A 146 10.17 -22.82 20.83
C SER A 146 9.48 -24.18 21.00
N HIS A 147 10.25 -25.27 20.74
CA HIS A 147 9.94 -26.57 21.34
C HIS A 147 11.26 -27.24 21.69
N SER A 148 11.73 -26.98 22.88
CA SER A 148 12.67 -27.86 23.57
C SER A 148 12.49 -27.72 25.08
N VAL A 149 12.04 -28.82 25.64
CA VAL A 149 12.05 -29.31 27.04
C VAL A 149 10.92 -28.80 27.91
#